data_a3e547c76423100815fe5ae8104b4f56
#
_entry.id   a3e547c76423100815fe5ae8104b4f56
#
_cell.length_a   1.000
_cell.length_b   1.000
_cell.length_c   1.000
_cell.angle_alpha   90.00
_cell.angle_beta   90.00
_cell.angle_gamma   90.00
#
_symmetry.space_group_name_H-M   'P 1'
#
loop_
_entity.id
_entity.type
_entity.pdbx_description
1 polymer ?
#
loop_
_entity_poly.entity_id
_entity_poly.type
_entity_poly.pdbx_seq_one_letter_code
_entity_poly.pdbx_strand_id
1 'polypeptide(L)'
;MTALESPLRPSDADIDYALCDADQHYYEAQDCLTRHLDKKYKNVVKWIDVEGRTSVMINAKQLTVVPNPTYNPVGAPGTLETYFRAENHSGMELRDMITMQPIQPEYQNRDARIARLDDQGVQLAWLIPSLGLGIEEMLQEDPESGMAVFTAYNKWLQDDWGYDRDGRILTGPMISLMDADLAEKELDRVMEIGTKMIIMRAGPVGNPYGRPPSPADVRFDRIWAKIAEAGIIVAIHAGDAGYNKYLGDWGEPTKYMGMKSSPLTEVLAVGTERPIFDMMAAMICHGLFDRHPKLKVATLELGSAWVPELHRRLRVAFGKTPQLFKRDPNESFREHVWVAPFYEDNISRLRDVHGADRILLGSDWPHPEGLSTPGKWVGDFLDLGPVDMRKALRDNQLELCGY
;
A
#
# COMPACT_ATOMS: atom_id res chain seq x y z
N MET A 1 22.57 16.88 -10.42
CA MET A 1 21.10 16.87 -10.50
C MET A 1 20.72 17.12 -11.94
N THR A 2 20.57 16.08 -12.72
CA THR A 2 20.00 16.15 -14.05
C THR A 2 18.49 16.13 -13.89
N ALA A 3 17.85 17.24 -14.21
CA ALA A 3 16.39 17.32 -14.25
C ALA A 3 15.88 16.25 -15.24
N LEU A 4 15.03 15.37 -14.76
CA LEU A 4 14.25 14.47 -15.58
C LEU A 4 13.20 15.33 -16.33
N GLU A 5 13.62 16.03 -17.38
CA GLU A 5 12.68 16.64 -18.32
C GLU A 5 12.18 15.54 -19.25
N SER A 6 11.06 14.90 -18.88
CA SER A 6 10.32 14.05 -19.80
C SER A 6 9.25 14.90 -20.50
N PRO A 7 9.16 14.88 -21.84
CA PRO A 7 8.11 15.57 -22.59
C PRO A 7 6.75 14.81 -22.56
N LEU A 8 6.62 13.81 -21.69
CA LEU A 8 5.44 12.96 -21.61
C LEU A 8 4.24 13.76 -21.12
N ARG A 9 3.11 13.59 -21.79
CA ARG A 9 1.81 14.14 -21.40
C ARG A 9 0.80 13.02 -21.28
N PRO A 10 -0.04 12.99 -20.22
CA PRO A 10 -1.16 12.06 -20.15
C PRO A 10 -2.10 12.26 -21.35
N SER A 11 -2.48 11.15 -22.00
CA SER A 11 -3.27 11.19 -23.23
C SER A 11 -4.69 11.78 -23.08
N ASP A 12 -5.21 11.81 -21.84
CA ASP A 12 -6.61 12.16 -21.55
C ASP A 12 -6.76 13.45 -20.72
N ALA A 13 -5.68 14.20 -20.51
CA ALA A 13 -5.68 15.36 -19.63
C ALA A 13 -5.14 16.62 -20.30
N ASP A 14 -5.79 17.76 -20.05
CA ASP A 14 -5.33 19.08 -20.44
C ASP A 14 -4.31 19.64 -19.42
N ILE A 15 -3.22 18.87 -19.18
CA ILE A 15 -2.09 19.26 -18.33
C ILE A 15 -0.79 19.23 -19.14
N ASP A 16 0.17 20.09 -18.79
CA ASP A 16 1.44 20.28 -19.50
C ASP A 16 2.65 19.61 -18.83
N TYR A 17 2.40 18.71 -17.87
CA TYR A 17 3.42 17.95 -17.13
C TYR A 17 3.10 16.46 -17.09
N ALA A 18 4.13 15.64 -16.90
CA ALA A 18 3.97 14.20 -16.69
C ALA A 18 3.51 13.93 -15.25
N LEU A 19 2.71 12.87 -15.06
CA LEU A 19 2.23 12.43 -13.77
C LEU A 19 3.32 11.71 -12.96
N CYS A 20 3.17 11.71 -11.65
CA CYS A 20 3.83 10.78 -10.76
C CYS A 20 2.73 9.97 -10.05
N ASP A 21 2.87 8.64 -10.06
CA ASP A 21 1.85 7.72 -9.58
C ASP A 21 2.42 6.91 -8.41
N ALA A 22 1.90 7.14 -7.21
CA ALA A 22 2.39 6.53 -5.98
C ALA A 22 1.81 5.14 -5.74
N ASP A 23 0.88 4.68 -6.58
CA ASP A 23 0.18 3.42 -6.40
C ASP A 23 -0.09 2.74 -7.74
N GLN A 24 0.88 1.96 -8.17
CA GLN A 24 0.74 0.99 -9.25
C GLN A 24 1.19 -0.37 -8.74
N HIS A 25 0.73 -1.44 -9.40
CA HIS A 25 1.04 -2.79 -9.00
C HIS A 25 1.81 -3.57 -10.07
N TYR A 26 2.61 -4.51 -9.61
CA TYR A 26 3.10 -5.62 -10.42
C TYR A 26 2.40 -6.91 -9.98
N TYR A 27 2.28 -7.86 -10.91
CA TYR A 27 1.84 -9.20 -10.56
C TYR A 27 3.05 -10.10 -10.42
N GLU A 28 3.17 -10.74 -9.27
CA GLU A 28 4.34 -11.52 -8.90
C GLU A 28 4.50 -12.78 -9.77
N ALA A 29 5.75 -13.13 -10.07
CA ALA A 29 6.06 -14.42 -10.66
C ALA A 29 5.73 -15.55 -9.66
N GLN A 30 5.39 -16.74 -10.15
CA GLN A 30 5.01 -17.87 -9.30
C GLN A 30 6.09 -18.26 -8.28
N ASP A 31 7.35 -18.00 -8.59
CA ASP A 31 8.47 -18.34 -7.73
C ASP A 31 8.92 -17.20 -6.78
N CYS A 32 8.18 -16.09 -6.74
CA CYS A 32 8.51 -14.90 -5.94
C CYS A 32 8.76 -15.20 -4.45
N LEU A 33 7.99 -16.11 -3.86
CA LEU A 33 8.12 -16.51 -2.46
C LEU A 33 9.12 -17.65 -2.23
N THR A 34 9.56 -18.34 -3.29
CA THR A 34 10.32 -19.61 -3.17
C THR A 34 11.69 -19.57 -3.83
N ARG A 35 11.94 -18.70 -4.81
CA ARG A 35 13.21 -18.59 -5.57
C ARG A 35 14.42 -18.49 -4.63
N HIS A 36 14.33 -17.66 -3.61
CA HIS A 36 15.40 -17.40 -2.65
C HIS A 36 15.14 -17.96 -1.26
N LEU A 37 14.07 -18.77 -1.10
CA LEU A 37 13.72 -19.32 0.21
C LEU A 37 14.70 -20.43 0.61
N ASP A 38 15.26 -20.33 1.83
CA ASP A 38 16.13 -21.36 2.37
C ASP A 38 15.39 -22.72 2.43
N LYS A 39 16.10 -23.77 2.09
CA LYS A 39 15.57 -25.16 2.05
C LYS A 39 14.91 -25.60 3.36
N LYS A 40 15.35 -25.08 4.51
CA LYS A 40 14.75 -25.38 5.82
C LYS A 40 13.30 -24.91 5.92
N TYR A 41 12.91 -23.87 5.15
CA TYR A 41 11.56 -23.31 5.13
C TYR A 41 10.70 -23.75 3.93
N LYS A 42 11.17 -24.69 3.10
CA LYS A 42 10.50 -25.16 1.86
C LYS A 42 9.04 -25.61 2.03
N ASN A 43 8.64 -25.90 3.27
CA ASN A 43 7.29 -26.35 3.57
C ASN A 43 6.32 -25.23 3.96
N VAL A 44 6.83 -24.01 4.16
CA VAL A 44 6.03 -22.82 4.53
C VAL A 44 5.15 -22.37 3.36
N VAL A 45 5.72 -22.37 2.14
CA VAL A 45 5.00 -21.97 0.93
C VAL A 45 4.91 -23.17 0.00
N LYS A 46 3.71 -23.50 -0.45
CA LYS A 46 3.47 -24.58 -1.42
C LYS A 46 2.46 -24.16 -2.46
N TRP A 47 2.78 -24.41 -3.72
CA TRP A 47 1.82 -24.33 -4.81
C TRP A 47 1.16 -25.69 -4.98
N ILE A 48 -0.16 -25.72 -5.00
CA ILE A 48 -0.96 -26.93 -5.12
C ILE A 48 -2.09 -26.74 -6.13
N ASP A 49 -2.59 -27.84 -6.67
CA ASP A 49 -3.84 -27.83 -7.41
C ASP A 49 -5.00 -28.16 -6.44
N VAL A 50 -6.03 -27.32 -6.45
CA VAL A 50 -7.27 -27.53 -5.72
C VAL A 50 -8.42 -27.49 -6.71
N GLU A 51 -9.01 -28.63 -7.01
CA GLU A 51 -10.13 -28.76 -7.95
C GLU A 51 -9.83 -28.13 -9.35
N GLY A 52 -8.62 -28.36 -9.86
CA GLY A 52 -8.18 -27.85 -11.16
C GLY A 52 -7.80 -26.36 -11.18
N ARG A 53 -7.62 -25.76 -10.00
CA ARG A 53 -7.15 -24.38 -9.84
C ARG A 53 -5.86 -24.33 -9.05
N THR A 54 -4.89 -23.62 -9.57
CA THR A 54 -3.64 -23.35 -8.83
C THR A 54 -3.92 -22.48 -7.59
N SER A 55 -3.44 -22.93 -6.45
CA SER A 55 -3.58 -22.25 -5.17
C SER A 55 -2.25 -22.19 -4.44
N VAL A 56 -2.08 -21.18 -3.58
CA VAL A 56 -0.92 -21.05 -2.70
C VAL A 56 -1.32 -21.41 -1.28
N MET A 57 -0.53 -22.29 -0.66
CA MET A 57 -0.64 -22.63 0.74
C MET A 57 0.48 -21.93 1.51
N ILE A 58 0.13 -21.21 2.54
CA ILE A 58 1.03 -20.58 3.51
C ILE A 58 0.78 -21.21 4.88
N ASN A 59 1.79 -21.82 5.51
CA ASN A 59 1.63 -22.53 6.78
C ASN A 59 0.43 -23.50 6.81
N ALA A 60 0.28 -24.27 5.72
CA ALA A 60 -0.85 -25.20 5.51
C ALA A 60 -2.26 -24.55 5.45
N LYS A 61 -2.35 -23.23 5.35
CA LYS A 61 -3.59 -22.48 5.12
C LYS A 61 -3.63 -22.00 3.65
N GLN A 62 -4.78 -22.13 3.00
CA GLN A 62 -4.95 -21.64 1.63
C GLN A 62 -5.00 -20.11 1.63
N LEU A 63 -4.19 -19.49 0.77
CA LEU A 63 -4.28 -18.07 0.47
C LEU A 63 -5.58 -17.80 -0.30
N THR A 64 -6.42 -16.91 0.20
CA THR A 64 -7.72 -16.56 -0.40
C THR A 64 -7.87 -15.09 -0.74
N VAL A 65 -6.92 -14.25 -0.29
CA VAL A 65 -6.90 -12.81 -0.59
C VAL A 65 -6.72 -12.57 -2.08
N VAL A 66 -5.86 -13.35 -2.74
CA VAL A 66 -5.67 -13.34 -4.19
C VAL A 66 -6.34 -14.58 -4.79
N PRO A 67 -7.52 -14.44 -5.41
CA PRO A 67 -8.30 -15.59 -5.90
C PRO A 67 -7.60 -16.41 -6.99
N ASN A 68 -6.82 -15.75 -7.86
CA ASN A 68 -6.02 -16.39 -8.88
C ASN A 68 -4.54 -15.95 -8.77
N PRO A 69 -3.73 -16.66 -7.97
CA PRO A 69 -2.33 -16.28 -7.75
C PRO A 69 -1.42 -16.55 -8.96
N THR A 70 -1.94 -17.07 -10.06
CA THR A 70 -1.20 -17.16 -11.33
C THR A 70 -1.35 -15.91 -12.19
N TYR A 71 -2.34 -15.03 -11.84
CA TYR A 71 -2.68 -13.83 -12.59
C TYR A 71 -2.97 -14.03 -14.09
N ASN A 72 -3.36 -15.25 -14.48
CA ASN A 72 -3.69 -15.54 -15.87
C ASN A 72 -4.90 -16.49 -15.97
N PRO A 73 -6.10 -15.99 -16.37
CA PRO A 73 -6.37 -14.60 -16.73
C PRO A 73 -6.44 -13.67 -15.51
N VAL A 74 -6.34 -12.37 -15.75
CA VAL A 74 -6.43 -11.31 -14.77
C VAL A 74 -7.57 -10.34 -15.10
N GLY A 75 -8.11 -9.64 -14.11
CA GLY A 75 -9.10 -8.58 -14.34
C GLY A 75 -8.48 -7.42 -15.13
N ALA A 76 -9.20 -6.90 -16.11
CA ALA A 76 -8.74 -5.71 -16.84
C ALA A 76 -8.85 -4.44 -15.98
N PRO A 77 -7.88 -3.51 -16.08
CA PRO A 77 -7.88 -2.29 -15.28
C PRO A 77 -9.14 -1.46 -15.46
N GLY A 78 -9.68 -0.93 -14.36
CA GLY A 78 -10.83 -0.02 -14.36
C GLY A 78 -12.17 -0.68 -14.62
N THR A 79 -12.27 -2.01 -14.62
CA THR A 79 -13.57 -2.68 -14.86
C THR A 79 -14.52 -2.60 -13.68
N LEU A 80 -14.02 -2.24 -12.49
CA LEU A 80 -14.81 -2.06 -11.27
C LEU A 80 -15.06 -0.58 -10.92
N GLU A 81 -14.68 0.37 -11.77
CA GLU A 81 -14.82 1.80 -11.50
C GLU A 81 -16.24 2.19 -11.08
N THR A 82 -17.27 1.71 -11.81
CA THR A 82 -18.70 2.02 -11.46
C THR A 82 -19.12 1.43 -10.11
N TYR A 83 -18.56 0.30 -9.71
CA TYR A 83 -18.81 -0.28 -8.39
C TYR A 83 -18.24 0.60 -7.28
N PHE A 84 -16.97 0.97 -7.37
CA PHE A 84 -16.31 1.77 -6.35
C PHE A 84 -16.84 3.22 -6.29
N ARG A 85 -17.27 3.79 -7.43
CA ARG A 85 -18.00 5.08 -7.43
C ARG A 85 -19.44 4.99 -6.87
N ALA A 86 -19.82 3.82 -6.33
CA ALA A 86 -21.17 3.54 -5.81
C ALA A 86 -22.29 3.73 -6.85
N GLU A 87 -21.98 3.48 -8.13
CA GLU A 87 -22.89 3.66 -9.28
C GLU A 87 -23.42 2.32 -9.83
N ASN A 88 -23.30 1.22 -9.06
CA ASN A 88 -23.82 -0.09 -9.46
C ASN A 88 -25.36 -0.16 -9.38
N HIS A 89 -26.02 0.66 -10.17
CA HIS A 89 -27.50 0.74 -10.21
C HIS A 89 -28.15 -0.52 -10.80
N SER A 90 -27.37 -1.37 -11.50
CA SER A 90 -27.85 -2.64 -12.06
C SER A 90 -28.00 -3.74 -11.01
N GLY A 91 -27.32 -3.60 -9.86
CA GLY A 91 -27.25 -4.65 -8.83
C GLY A 91 -26.48 -5.89 -9.27
N MET A 92 -25.57 -5.77 -10.25
CA MET A 92 -24.71 -6.86 -10.67
C MET A 92 -23.79 -7.31 -9.53
N GLU A 93 -23.55 -8.62 -9.46
CA GLU A 93 -22.53 -9.17 -8.56
C GLU A 93 -21.14 -8.68 -8.99
N LEU A 94 -20.27 -8.36 -8.03
CA LEU A 94 -18.93 -7.82 -8.29
C LEU A 94 -18.14 -8.66 -9.31
N ARG A 95 -18.17 -10.00 -9.18
CA ARG A 95 -17.49 -10.93 -10.09
C ARG A 95 -17.96 -10.85 -11.54
N ASP A 96 -19.23 -10.45 -11.78
CA ASP A 96 -19.84 -10.37 -13.08
C ASP A 96 -19.55 -9.03 -13.77
N MET A 97 -19.02 -8.05 -13.02
CA MET A 97 -18.57 -6.75 -13.51
C MET A 97 -17.14 -6.80 -14.05
N ILE A 98 -16.34 -7.79 -13.63
CA ILE A 98 -14.94 -7.88 -14.02
C ILE A 98 -14.80 -8.44 -15.43
N THR A 99 -14.17 -7.68 -16.31
CA THR A 99 -13.72 -8.17 -17.62
C THR A 99 -12.36 -8.82 -17.46
N MET A 100 -12.28 -10.12 -17.77
CA MET A 100 -11.04 -10.89 -17.70
C MET A 100 -10.22 -10.75 -18.97
N GLN A 101 -8.89 -10.67 -18.85
CA GLN A 101 -7.94 -10.63 -19.96
C GLN A 101 -6.72 -11.50 -19.68
N PRO A 102 -5.97 -11.95 -20.71
CA PRO A 102 -4.66 -12.54 -20.50
C PRO A 102 -3.72 -11.56 -19.80
N ILE A 103 -2.78 -12.11 -19.00
CA ILE A 103 -1.76 -11.26 -18.38
C ILE A 103 -0.94 -10.52 -19.45
N GLN A 104 -0.68 -9.24 -19.22
CA GLN A 104 0.09 -8.40 -20.15
C GLN A 104 1.56 -8.40 -19.76
N PRO A 105 2.50 -8.23 -20.72
CA PRO A 105 3.94 -8.22 -20.42
C PRO A 105 4.34 -7.19 -19.39
N GLU A 106 3.77 -5.98 -19.46
CA GLU A 106 4.06 -4.86 -18.55
C GLU A 106 3.64 -5.10 -17.09
N TYR A 107 2.87 -6.14 -16.81
CA TYR A 107 2.46 -6.49 -15.45
C TYR A 107 3.54 -7.27 -14.69
N GLN A 108 4.46 -7.92 -15.42
CA GLN A 108 5.52 -8.76 -14.83
C GLN A 108 6.93 -8.44 -15.34
N ASN A 109 7.08 -7.54 -16.30
CA ASN A 109 8.36 -7.20 -16.91
C ASN A 109 8.64 -5.71 -16.80
N ARG A 110 9.79 -5.38 -16.26
CA ARG A 110 10.20 -3.99 -16.00
C ARG A 110 10.33 -3.15 -17.26
N ASP A 111 10.96 -3.68 -18.31
CA ASP A 111 11.19 -2.88 -19.54
C ASP A 111 9.87 -2.62 -20.27
N ALA A 112 8.98 -3.62 -20.33
CA ALA A 112 7.63 -3.44 -20.84
C ALA A 112 6.84 -2.42 -20.00
N ARG A 113 7.02 -2.43 -18.66
CA ARG A 113 6.41 -1.43 -17.77
C ARG A 113 6.92 -0.03 -18.05
N ILE A 114 8.20 0.19 -18.25
CA ILE A 114 8.74 1.52 -18.61
C ILE A 114 8.07 2.05 -19.90
N ALA A 115 7.99 1.23 -20.94
CA ALA A 115 7.30 1.61 -22.18
C ALA A 115 5.83 1.97 -21.91
N ARG A 116 5.16 1.21 -21.03
CA ARG A 116 3.76 1.50 -20.66
C ARG A 116 3.62 2.79 -19.87
N LEU A 117 4.54 3.11 -18.96
CA LEU A 117 4.56 4.40 -18.24
C LEU A 117 4.72 5.57 -19.23
N ASP A 118 5.56 5.42 -20.27
CA ASP A 118 5.71 6.42 -21.32
C ASP A 118 4.38 6.66 -22.05
N ASP A 119 3.68 5.59 -22.43
CA ASP A 119 2.35 5.67 -23.07
C ASP A 119 1.30 6.32 -22.16
N GLN A 120 1.40 6.11 -20.84
CA GLN A 120 0.49 6.66 -19.84
C GLN A 120 0.84 8.12 -19.44
N GLY A 121 1.96 8.67 -19.90
CA GLY A 121 2.44 9.97 -19.46
C GLY A 121 2.88 10.01 -18.00
N VAL A 122 3.37 8.89 -17.45
CA VAL A 122 3.82 8.76 -16.07
C VAL A 122 5.35 8.84 -16.00
N GLN A 123 5.86 9.84 -15.30
CA GLN A 123 7.30 10.08 -15.13
C GLN A 123 7.91 9.14 -14.07
N LEU A 124 7.23 8.94 -12.95
CA LEU A 124 7.65 8.13 -11.83
C LEU A 124 6.46 7.31 -11.32
N ALA A 125 6.63 6.00 -11.21
CA ALA A 125 5.65 5.14 -10.56
C ALA A 125 6.26 4.44 -9.34
N TRP A 126 5.50 4.37 -8.24
CA TRP A 126 5.77 3.41 -7.19
C TRP A 126 5.05 2.12 -7.54
N LEU A 127 5.76 0.99 -7.47
CA LEU A 127 5.18 -0.31 -7.72
C LEU A 127 5.06 -1.11 -6.43
N ILE A 128 3.84 -1.51 -6.14
CA ILE A 128 3.40 -2.14 -4.90
C ILE A 128 3.12 -3.63 -5.14
N PRO A 129 3.32 -4.52 -4.15
CA PRO A 129 2.94 -5.93 -4.23
C PRO A 129 1.44 -6.13 -4.40
N SER A 130 1.04 -7.12 -5.22
CA SER A 130 -0.35 -7.60 -5.27
C SER A 130 -0.59 -8.78 -4.33
N LEU A 131 0.37 -9.74 -4.26
CA LEU A 131 0.27 -10.93 -3.42
C LEU A 131 0.93 -10.73 -2.04
N GLY A 132 2.07 -10.02 -2.01
CA GLY A 132 2.89 -9.89 -0.82
C GLY A 132 2.16 -9.33 0.40
N LEU A 133 1.25 -8.38 0.20
CA LEU A 133 0.47 -7.74 1.27
C LEU A 133 -0.63 -8.63 1.87
N GLY A 134 -1.00 -9.70 1.17
CA GLY A 134 -2.01 -10.66 1.63
C GLY A 134 -1.48 -11.80 2.48
N ILE A 135 -0.15 -11.96 2.63
CA ILE A 135 0.43 -13.16 3.25
C ILE A 135 0.89 -12.95 4.70
N GLU A 136 1.07 -11.72 5.16
CA GLU A 136 1.66 -11.44 6.48
C GLU A 136 0.81 -11.99 7.63
N GLU A 137 -0.52 -11.85 7.55
CA GLU A 137 -1.43 -12.38 8.57
C GLU A 137 -1.32 -13.90 8.72
N MET A 138 -1.01 -14.61 7.63
CA MET A 138 -0.84 -16.07 7.63
C MET A 138 0.54 -16.50 8.14
N LEU A 139 1.52 -15.61 8.16
CA LEU A 139 2.91 -15.88 8.56
C LEU A 139 3.20 -15.52 10.01
N GLN A 140 2.38 -14.67 10.64
CA GLN A 140 2.66 -14.14 11.97
C GLN A 140 2.69 -15.16 13.11
N GLU A 141 2.14 -16.39 12.92
CA GLU A 141 2.18 -17.47 13.90
C GLU A 141 3.59 -18.09 14.05
N ASP A 142 4.43 -17.96 13.02
CA ASP A 142 5.85 -18.36 13.03
C ASP A 142 6.70 -17.23 12.42
N PRO A 143 7.09 -16.23 13.25
CA PRO A 143 7.81 -15.06 12.78
C PRO A 143 9.15 -15.39 12.09
N GLU A 144 9.88 -16.42 12.52
CA GLU A 144 11.14 -16.81 11.90
C GLU A 144 10.94 -17.23 10.44
N SER A 145 9.98 -18.13 10.20
CA SER A 145 9.68 -18.55 8.82
C SER A 145 9.03 -17.44 8.01
N GLY A 146 8.20 -16.60 8.64
CA GLY A 146 7.58 -15.43 8.00
C GLY A 146 8.62 -14.45 7.49
N MET A 147 9.58 -14.07 8.32
CA MET A 147 10.67 -13.17 7.92
C MET A 147 11.57 -13.79 6.85
N ALA A 148 11.77 -15.12 6.87
CA ALA A 148 12.52 -15.81 5.80
C ALA A 148 11.79 -15.74 4.45
N VAL A 149 10.45 -15.84 4.46
CA VAL A 149 9.61 -15.68 3.25
C VAL A 149 9.71 -14.24 2.73
N PHE A 150 9.62 -13.21 3.58
CA PHE A 150 9.76 -11.82 3.17
C PHE A 150 11.17 -11.51 2.64
N THR A 151 12.21 -12.03 3.27
CA THR A 151 13.58 -11.89 2.75
C THR A 151 13.73 -12.54 1.36
N ALA A 152 13.14 -13.71 1.14
CA ALA A 152 13.14 -14.37 -0.16
C ALA A 152 12.38 -13.55 -1.21
N TYR A 153 11.22 -13.02 -0.86
CA TYR A 153 10.42 -12.14 -1.69
C TYR A 153 11.18 -10.85 -2.06
N ASN A 154 11.79 -10.18 -1.09
CA ASN A 154 12.55 -8.95 -1.32
C ASN A 154 13.76 -9.16 -2.24
N LYS A 155 14.40 -10.34 -2.19
CA LYS A 155 15.48 -10.72 -3.11
C LYS A 155 14.93 -10.93 -4.53
N TRP A 156 13.80 -11.62 -4.67
CA TRP A 156 13.12 -11.76 -5.96
C TRP A 156 12.76 -10.38 -6.55
N LEU A 157 12.18 -9.48 -5.74
CA LEU A 157 11.84 -8.12 -6.15
C LEU A 157 13.07 -7.36 -6.66
N GLN A 158 14.20 -7.50 -5.96
CA GLN A 158 15.47 -6.90 -6.37
C GLN A 158 15.97 -7.43 -7.72
N ASP A 159 15.84 -8.74 -7.96
CA ASP A 159 16.28 -9.38 -9.21
C ASP A 159 15.43 -8.91 -10.40
N ASP A 160 14.10 -8.99 -10.28
CA ASP A 160 13.19 -8.78 -11.40
C ASP A 160 12.91 -7.28 -11.64
N TRP A 161 12.73 -6.47 -10.59
CA TRP A 161 12.34 -5.08 -10.69
C TRP A 161 13.45 -4.09 -10.29
N GLY A 162 14.25 -4.43 -9.28
CA GLY A 162 15.15 -3.50 -8.59
C GLY A 162 14.37 -2.53 -7.69
N TYR A 163 15.07 -1.88 -6.73
CA TYR A 163 14.39 -0.94 -5.84
C TYR A 163 14.28 0.46 -6.45
N ASP A 164 15.35 0.92 -7.08
CA ASP A 164 15.40 2.17 -7.85
C ASP A 164 16.59 2.11 -8.82
N ARG A 165 16.36 1.79 -10.09
CA ARG A 165 17.44 1.65 -11.08
C ARG A 165 17.68 2.92 -11.88
N ASP A 166 16.65 3.71 -12.14
CA ASP A 166 16.68 4.83 -13.11
C ASP A 166 15.77 6.00 -12.76
N GLY A 167 15.18 6.01 -11.55
CA GLY A 167 14.26 7.05 -11.13
C GLY A 167 12.91 7.05 -11.85
N ARG A 168 12.57 5.96 -12.57
CA ARG A 168 11.29 5.80 -13.27
C ARG A 168 10.33 4.87 -12.53
N ILE A 169 10.90 3.85 -11.89
CA ILE A 169 10.17 2.89 -11.07
C ILE A 169 10.86 2.81 -9.72
N LEU A 170 10.10 3.09 -8.66
CA LEU A 170 10.48 2.87 -7.28
C LEU A 170 9.69 1.69 -6.73
N THR A 171 10.36 0.63 -6.28
CA THR A 171 9.73 -0.48 -5.57
C THR A 171 10.18 -0.50 -4.11
N GLY A 172 9.33 -1.01 -3.22
CA GLY A 172 9.67 -1.13 -1.81
C GLY A 172 9.78 -2.59 -1.38
N PRO A 173 10.89 -2.99 -0.73
CA PRO A 173 10.93 -4.27 -0.02
C PRO A 173 9.91 -4.26 1.11
N MET A 174 9.29 -5.42 1.36
CA MET A 174 8.39 -5.60 2.49
C MET A 174 9.16 -5.75 3.79
N ILE A 175 8.80 -4.94 4.78
CA ILE A 175 9.34 -5.02 6.15
C ILE A 175 8.17 -5.27 7.10
N SER A 176 8.27 -6.36 7.87
CA SER A 176 7.30 -6.69 8.92
C SER A 176 7.95 -6.58 10.29
N LEU A 177 7.20 -6.07 11.25
CA LEU A 177 7.65 -5.92 12.65
C LEU A 177 7.36 -7.16 13.52
N MET A 178 6.95 -8.29 12.95
CA MET A 178 6.60 -9.50 13.71
C MET A 178 7.76 -10.06 14.54
N ASP A 179 9.01 -9.79 14.12
CA ASP A 179 10.23 -10.04 14.88
C ASP A 179 11.19 -8.85 14.70
N ALA A 180 11.49 -8.14 15.77
CA ALA A 180 12.26 -6.88 15.71
C ALA A 180 13.73 -7.09 15.28
N ASP A 181 14.37 -8.21 15.66
CA ASP A 181 15.76 -8.49 15.32
C ASP A 181 15.89 -8.88 13.85
N LEU A 182 14.98 -9.73 13.36
CA LEU A 182 14.95 -10.13 11.96
C LEU A 182 14.52 -8.98 11.04
N ALA A 183 13.57 -8.13 11.49
CA ALA A 183 13.16 -6.93 10.77
C ALA A 183 14.34 -5.95 10.61
N GLU A 184 15.10 -5.70 11.69
CA GLU A 184 16.27 -4.83 11.63
C GLU A 184 17.34 -5.38 10.67
N LYS A 185 17.61 -6.69 10.74
CA LYS A 185 18.57 -7.36 9.86
C LYS A 185 18.17 -7.25 8.38
N GLU A 186 16.88 -7.44 8.08
CA GLU A 186 16.39 -7.30 6.70
C GLU A 186 16.43 -5.84 6.25
N LEU A 187 16.07 -4.90 7.13
CA LEU A 187 16.19 -3.48 6.85
C LEU A 187 17.62 -3.08 6.51
N ASP A 188 18.61 -3.51 7.31
CA ASP A 188 20.03 -3.25 7.04
C ASP A 188 20.43 -3.78 5.65
N ARG A 189 20.04 -5.00 5.31
CA ARG A 189 20.32 -5.59 4.01
C ARG A 189 19.76 -4.78 2.84
N VAL A 190 18.49 -4.33 2.93
CA VAL A 190 17.87 -3.56 1.83
C VAL A 190 18.40 -2.13 1.77
N MET A 191 18.80 -1.55 2.91
CA MET A 191 19.47 -0.24 2.96
C MET A 191 20.84 -0.28 2.27
N GLU A 192 21.64 -1.36 2.45
CA GLU A 192 22.92 -1.55 1.76
C GLU A 192 22.75 -1.60 0.23
N ILE A 193 21.59 -2.07 -0.27
CA ILE A 193 21.25 -2.09 -1.70
C ILE A 193 20.79 -0.70 -2.19
N GLY A 194 20.40 0.19 -1.27
CA GLY A 194 19.99 1.56 -1.59
C GLY A 194 18.48 1.75 -1.79
N THR A 195 17.66 1.00 -1.03
CA THR A 195 16.20 1.24 -1.05
C THR A 195 15.86 2.65 -0.60
N LYS A 196 14.92 3.29 -1.27
CA LYS A 196 14.36 4.61 -0.90
C LYS A 196 12.98 4.49 -0.22
N MET A 197 12.36 3.33 -0.31
CA MET A 197 11.05 3.06 0.22
C MET A 197 10.99 1.65 0.80
N ILE A 198 10.22 1.46 1.86
CA ILE A 198 9.79 0.15 2.35
C ILE A 198 8.27 0.09 2.33
N ILE A 199 7.74 -1.12 2.25
CA ILE A 199 6.30 -1.36 2.25
C ILE A 199 5.91 -2.13 3.50
N MET A 200 4.81 -1.68 4.13
CA MET A 200 4.18 -2.34 5.26
C MET A 200 2.67 -2.42 5.04
N ARG A 201 2.02 -3.45 5.55
CA ARG A 201 0.56 -3.51 5.56
C ARG A 201 -0.04 -2.56 6.62
N ALA A 202 -1.23 -2.07 6.37
CA ALA A 202 -2.03 -1.41 7.41
C ALA A 202 -2.59 -2.47 8.38
N GLY A 203 -2.15 -2.43 9.65
CA GLY A 203 -2.68 -3.36 10.64
C GLY A 203 -1.84 -3.46 11.91
N PRO A 204 -2.32 -4.20 12.90
CA PRO A 204 -1.57 -4.45 14.12
C PRO A 204 -0.36 -5.35 13.84
N VAL A 205 0.68 -5.20 14.65
CA VAL A 205 1.86 -6.08 14.59
C VAL A 205 1.51 -7.47 15.11
N GLY A 206 1.79 -8.50 14.32
CA GLY A 206 1.58 -9.90 14.74
C GLY A 206 2.45 -10.25 15.95
N ASN A 207 1.89 -10.98 16.90
CA ASN A 207 2.63 -11.53 18.05
C ASN A 207 1.99 -12.85 18.52
N PRO A 208 2.56 -14.01 18.16
CA PRO A 208 2.05 -15.29 18.58
C PRO A 208 2.27 -15.61 20.07
N TYR A 209 3.16 -14.85 20.71
CA TYR A 209 3.59 -15.13 22.10
C TYR A 209 2.88 -14.23 23.13
N GLY A 210 1.90 -13.45 22.73
CA GLY A 210 1.17 -12.60 23.67
C GLY A 210 0.38 -11.48 23.00
N ARG A 211 0.20 -10.39 23.75
CA ARG A 211 -0.55 -9.23 23.23
C ARG A 211 0.20 -8.58 22.08
N PRO A 212 -0.46 -8.29 20.94
CA PRO A 212 0.12 -7.53 19.86
C PRO A 212 0.66 -6.17 20.34
N PRO A 213 1.91 -5.82 20.02
CA PRO A 213 2.43 -4.48 20.31
C PRO A 213 1.88 -3.46 19.31
N SER A 214 1.88 -2.20 19.72
CA SER A 214 1.71 -1.10 18.77
C SER A 214 2.89 -1.06 17.78
N PRO A 215 2.70 -0.67 16.51
CA PRO A 215 3.83 -0.38 15.62
C PRO A 215 4.73 0.74 16.16
N ALA A 216 4.21 1.61 17.06
CA ALA A 216 4.95 2.65 17.74
C ALA A 216 5.54 2.22 19.11
N ASP A 217 5.55 0.93 19.43
CA ASP A 217 6.20 0.42 20.65
C ASP A 217 7.71 0.68 20.59
N VAL A 218 8.29 1.09 21.72
CA VAL A 218 9.71 1.46 21.85
C VAL A 218 10.68 0.33 21.46
N ARG A 219 10.23 -0.93 21.49
CA ARG A 219 11.02 -2.08 20.98
C ARG A 219 11.42 -1.95 19.52
N PHE A 220 10.67 -1.17 18.74
CA PHE A 220 10.92 -0.93 17.32
C PHE A 220 11.65 0.39 17.04
N ASP A 221 11.95 1.21 18.06
CA ASP A 221 12.57 2.52 17.88
C ASP A 221 13.89 2.46 17.10
N ARG A 222 14.69 1.40 17.27
CA ARG A 222 15.93 1.22 16.51
C ARG A 222 15.70 1.06 15.00
N ILE A 223 14.57 0.42 14.61
CA ILE A 223 14.15 0.26 13.21
C ILE A 223 13.68 1.60 12.66
N TRP A 224 12.78 2.27 13.40
CA TRP A 224 12.25 3.58 13.01
C TRP A 224 13.34 4.65 12.92
N ALA A 225 14.33 4.64 13.83
CA ALA A 225 15.47 5.55 13.78
C ALA A 225 16.28 5.39 12.49
N LYS A 226 16.63 4.15 12.10
CA LYS A 226 17.35 3.87 10.85
C LYS A 226 16.57 4.36 9.62
N ILE A 227 15.27 4.07 9.55
CA ILE A 227 14.38 4.52 8.48
C ILE A 227 14.37 6.05 8.39
N ALA A 228 14.14 6.71 9.52
CA ALA A 228 14.05 8.16 9.59
C ALA A 228 15.37 8.87 9.26
N GLU A 229 16.50 8.35 9.75
CA GLU A 229 17.84 8.91 9.50
C GLU A 229 18.26 8.74 8.03
N ALA A 230 17.91 7.62 7.42
CA ALA A 230 18.17 7.36 6.00
C ALA A 230 17.20 8.10 5.06
N GLY A 231 16.13 8.72 5.59
CA GLY A 231 15.10 9.39 4.80
C GLY A 231 14.24 8.42 3.96
N ILE A 232 14.20 7.14 4.34
CA ILE A 232 13.41 6.11 3.66
C ILE A 232 11.92 6.38 3.88
N ILE A 233 11.13 6.25 2.82
CA ILE A 233 9.68 6.39 2.84
C ILE A 233 9.07 5.09 3.38
N VAL A 234 8.13 5.20 4.31
CA VAL A 234 7.30 4.08 4.75
C VAL A 234 5.98 4.13 4.01
N ALA A 235 5.82 3.31 2.99
CA ALA A 235 4.55 3.13 2.29
C ALA A 235 3.69 2.12 3.05
N ILE A 236 2.56 2.57 3.60
CA ILE A 236 1.57 1.71 4.25
C ILE A 236 0.45 1.50 3.25
N HIS A 237 0.18 0.26 2.93
CA HIS A 237 -0.76 -0.11 1.88
C HIS A 237 -1.85 -1.04 2.39
N ALA A 238 -3.00 -1.08 1.71
CA ALA A 238 -4.06 -2.05 1.94
C ALA A 238 -3.52 -3.49 1.89
N GLY A 239 -4.14 -4.38 2.65
CA GLY A 239 -3.75 -5.77 2.73
C GLY A 239 -4.56 -6.52 3.78
N ASP A 240 -4.25 -7.79 4.03
CA ASP A 240 -4.93 -8.51 5.11
C ASP A 240 -4.49 -7.99 6.48
N ALA A 241 -5.29 -7.11 7.04
CA ALA A 241 -5.07 -6.49 8.35
C ALA A 241 -5.43 -7.40 9.54
N GLY A 242 -5.96 -8.60 9.30
CA GLY A 242 -6.48 -9.48 10.34
C GLY A 242 -7.81 -9.02 10.97
N TYR A 243 -8.46 -8.01 10.40
CA TYR A 243 -9.71 -7.44 10.93
C TYR A 243 -10.93 -8.34 10.70
N ASN A 244 -10.80 -9.42 9.95
CA ASN A 244 -11.86 -10.44 9.84
C ASN A 244 -12.25 -11.05 11.19
N LYS A 245 -11.34 -11.08 12.17
CA LYS A 245 -11.65 -11.49 13.55
C LYS A 245 -12.65 -10.53 14.19
N TYR A 246 -12.47 -9.23 13.97
CA TYR A 246 -13.40 -8.20 14.44
C TYR A 246 -14.79 -8.33 13.81
N LEU A 247 -14.86 -8.60 12.49
CA LEU A 247 -16.13 -8.89 11.82
C LEU A 247 -16.83 -10.12 12.41
N GLY A 248 -16.06 -11.16 12.78
CA GLY A 248 -16.59 -12.37 13.41
C GLY A 248 -17.32 -12.10 14.73
N ASP A 249 -16.86 -11.12 15.51
CA ASP A 249 -17.53 -10.70 16.75
C ASP A 249 -18.93 -10.10 16.50
N TRP A 250 -19.21 -9.69 15.25
CA TRP A 250 -20.50 -9.16 14.80
C TRP A 250 -21.29 -10.14 13.93
N GLY A 251 -20.86 -11.41 13.86
CA GLY A 251 -21.59 -12.49 13.18
C GLY A 251 -21.26 -12.66 11.69
N GLU A 252 -20.26 -11.96 11.17
CA GLU A 252 -19.78 -12.15 9.81
C GLU A 252 -18.78 -13.31 9.70
N PRO A 253 -18.59 -13.90 8.50
CA PRO A 253 -17.56 -14.90 8.28
C PRO A 253 -16.18 -14.34 8.61
N THR A 254 -15.39 -15.08 9.36
CA THR A 254 -14.01 -14.69 9.74
C THR A 254 -12.99 -14.98 8.65
N LYS A 255 -13.36 -15.77 7.63
CA LYS A 255 -12.50 -16.05 6.50
C LYS A 255 -12.66 -14.95 5.45
N TYR A 256 -11.56 -14.27 5.12
CA TYR A 256 -11.56 -13.36 3.98
C TYR A 256 -11.95 -14.12 2.71
N MET A 257 -12.95 -13.64 2.04
CA MET A 257 -13.48 -14.21 0.81
C MET A 257 -13.37 -13.14 -0.27
N GLY A 258 -12.21 -12.99 -0.86
CA GLY A 258 -11.99 -12.01 -1.93
C GLY A 258 -13.18 -11.94 -2.91
N MET A 259 -13.57 -10.78 -3.34
CA MET A 259 -14.74 -10.52 -4.21
C MET A 259 -16.12 -10.85 -3.58
N LYS A 260 -16.19 -11.08 -2.26
CA LYS A 260 -17.46 -11.18 -1.54
C LYS A 260 -17.45 -10.16 -0.42
N SER A 261 -18.33 -9.20 -0.52
CA SER A 261 -18.55 -8.21 0.51
C SER A 261 -19.94 -8.38 1.13
N SER A 262 -20.07 -7.97 2.38
CA SER A 262 -21.37 -7.81 3.05
C SER A 262 -21.60 -6.32 3.31
N PRO A 263 -22.86 -5.89 3.51
CA PRO A 263 -23.12 -4.51 3.89
C PRO A 263 -22.34 -4.06 5.12
N LEU A 264 -22.09 -4.95 6.08
CA LEU A 264 -21.33 -4.62 7.28
C LEU A 264 -19.83 -4.46 6.98
N THR A 265 -19.27 -5.29 6.11
CA THR A 265 -17.88 -5.19 5.66
C THR A 265 -17.63 -3.85 4.97
N GLU A 266 -18.54 -3.45 4.06
CA GLU A 266 -18.46 -2.14 3.37
C GLU A 266 -18.56 -0.98 4.36
N VAL A 267 -19.56 -0.98 5.25
CA VAL A 267 -19.77 0.12 6.22
C VAL A 267 -18.60 0.26 7.19
N LEU A 268 -17.97 -0.84 7.59
CA LEU A 268 -16.84 -0.82 8.53
C LEU A 268 -15.49 -0.61 7.84
N ALA A 269 -15.43 -0.74 6.51
CA ALA A 269 -14.23 -0.58 5.69
C ALA A 269 -12.99 -1.30 6.28
N VAL A 270 -13.18 -2.55 6.70
CA VAL A 270 -12.19 -3.32 7.47
C VAL A 270 -10.98 -3.76 6.67
N GLY A 271 -11.05 -3.71 5.34
CA GLY A 271 -9.93 -3.98 4.42
C GLY A 271 -9.06 -2.75 4.16
N THR A 272 -9.60 -1.56 4.35
CA THR A 272 -8.98 -0.30 3.90
C THR A 272 -8.93 0.76 5.00
N GLU A 273 -9.96 1.61 5.13
CA GLU A 273 -9.95 2.80 5.98
C GLU A 273 -9.88 2.52 7.49
N ARG A 274 -10.49 1.44 7.95
CA ARG A 274 -10.51 1.15 9.39
C ARG A 274 -9.14 0.75 9.93
N PRO A 275 -8.38 -0.17 9.33
CA PRO A 275 -7.04 -0.51 9.78
C PRO A 275 -6.08 0.68 9.80
N ILE A 276 -6.10 1.52 8.76
CA ILE A 276 -5.20 2.67 8.71
C ILE A 276 -5.57 3.75 9.72
N PHE A 277 -6.86 4.00 9.95
CA PHE A 277 -7.31 4.90 11.00
C PHE A 277 -6.75 4.48 12.36
N ASP A 278 -6.92 3.20 12.73
CA ASP A 278 -6.46 2.67 14.01
C ASP A 278 -4.92 2.67 14.10
N MET A 279 -4.21 2.33 13.01
CA MET A 279 -2.74 2.33 12.95
C MET A 279 -2.18 3.76 13.09
N MET A 280 -2.70 4.73 12.35
CA MET A 280 -2.26 6.12 12.46
C MET A 280 -2.57 6.71 13.83
N ALA A 281 -3.75 6.43 14.39
CA ALA A 281 -4.07 6.84 15.76
C ALA A 281 -3.06 6.27 16.77
N ALA A 282 -2.68 4.99 16.65
CA ALA A 282 -1.67 4.37 17.49
C ALA A 282 -0.28 4.99 17.30
N MET A 283 0.17 5.19 16.05
CA MET A 283 1.49 5.80 15.77
C MET A 283 1.61 7.21 16.36
N ILE A 284 0.57 8.04 16.21
CA ILE A 284 0.53 9.41 16.72
C ILE A 284 0.43 9.42 18.24
N CYS A 285 -0.57 8.73 18.80
CA CYS A 285 -0.85 8.78 20.24
C CYS A 285 0.24 8.10 21.09
N HIS A 286 0.98 7.14 20.55
CA HIS A 286 2.13 6.54 21.22
C HIS A 286 3.44 7.28 20.92
N GLY A 287 3.39 8.46 20.29
CA GLY A 287 4.50 9.38 20.14
C GLY A 287 5.61 8.93 19.20
N LEU A 288 5.29 8.13 18.16
CA LEU A 288 6.29 7.67 17.20
C LEU A 288 6.97 8.84 16.48
N PHE A 289 6.18 9.77 15.97
CA PHE A 289 6.70 10.94 15.24
C PHE A 289 7.44 11.92 16.14
N ASP A 290 7.11 11.97 17.44
CA ASP A 290 7.86 12.76 18.43
C ASP A 290 9.25 12.20 18.71
N ARG A 291 9.44 10.89 18.58
CA ARG A 291 10.74 10.21 18.73
C ARG A 291 11.53 10.20 17.44
N HIS A 292 10.84 10.18 16.28
CA HIS A 292 11.45 10.08 14.95
C HIS A 292 10.95 11.22 14.04
N PRO A 293 11.36 12.48 14.28
CA PRO A 293 10.80 13.67 13.61
C PRO A 293 11.14 13.78 12.11
N LYS A 294 11.98 12.90 11.56
CA LYS A 294 12.28 12.82 10.13
C LYS A 294 11.52 11.70 9.41
N LEU A 295 10.70 10.94 10.14
CA LEU A 295 9.96 9.81 9.56
C LEU A 295 8.94 10.32 8.55
N LYS A 296 8.91 9.68 7.36
CA LYS A 296 8.00 9.97 6.26
C LYS A 296 7.11 8.76 6.02
N VAL A 297 5.80 8.94 6.06
CA VAL A 297 4.81 7.88 5.88
C VAL A 297 3.88 8.25 4.72
N ALA A 298 3.66 7.32 3.79
CA ALA A 298 2.64 7.44 2.75
C ALA A 298 1.58 6.35 2.95
N THR A 299 0.30 6.70 2.83
CA THR A 299 -0.81 5.73 2.89
C THR A 299 -1.40 5.56 1.50
N LEU A 300 -1.45 4.33 1.02
CA LEU A 300 -1.78 3.95 -0.35
C LEU A 300 -2.91 2.93 -0.36
N GLU A 301 -3.86 3.05 -1.29
CA GLU A 301 -5.06 2.18 -1.40
C GLU A 301 -5.83 2.02 -0.08
N LEU A 302 -5.87 3.08 0.72
CA LEU A 302 -6.51 3.09 2.04
C LEU A 302 -7.56 4.20 2.17
N GLY A 303 -7.88 4.87 1.05
CA GLY A 303 -8.80 5.99 1.00
C GLY A 303 -8.35 7.20 1.81
N SER A 304 -9.21 8.19 1.90
CA SER A 304 -8.94 9.42 2.65
C SER A 304 -10.11 9.90 3.53
N ALA A 305 -11.28 9.24 3.49
CA ALA A 305 -12.43 9.66 4.29
C ALA A 305 -12.19 9.55 5.80
N TRP A 306 -11.25 8.69 6.22
CA TRP A 306 -10.80 8.55 7.61
C TRP A 306 -9.98 9.76 8.13
N VAL A 307 -9.33 10.53 7.27
CA VAL A 307 -8.40 11.62 7.64
C VAL A 307 -9.11 12.75 8.38
N PRO A 308 -10.23 13.32 7.91
CA PRO A 308 -10.95 14.36 8.64
C PRO A 308 -11.45 13.90 10.02
N GLU A 309 -11.87 12.64 10.12
CA GLU A 309 -12.35 12.08 11.39
C GLU A 309 -11.18 11.88 12.37
N LEU A 310 -10.02 11.43 11.92
CA LEU A 310 -8.82 11.33 12.76
C LEU A 310 -8.41 12.72 13.28
N HIS A 311 -8.33 13.73 12.42
CA HIS A 311 -8.06 15.11 12.84
C HIS A 311 -9.04 15.60 13.91
N ARG A 312 -10.33 15.33 13.71
CA ARG A 312 -11.37 15.69 14.69
C ARG A 312 -11.16 14.99 16.03
N ARG A 313 -10.86 13.68 16.03
CA ARG A 313 -10.64 12.90 17.27
C ARG A 313 -9.36 13.28 17.98
N LEU A 314 -8.27 13.51 17.27
CA LEU A 314 -7.00 13.96 17.82
C LEU A 314 -7.16 15.32 18.51
N ARG A 315 -7.88 16.28 17.91
CA ARG A 315 -8.20 17.58 18.52
C ARG A 315 -8.97 17.41 19.84
N VAL A 316 -9.97 16.52 19.85
CA VAL A 316 -10.76 16.26 21.06
C VAL A 316 -9.91 15.59 22.15
N ALA A 317 -9.07 14.63 21.79
CA ALA A 317 -8.16 13.96 22.73
C ALA A 317 -7.15 14.95 23.32
N PHE A 318 -6.54 15.76 22.47
CA PHE A 318 -5.60 16.82 22.90
C PHE A 318 -6.27 17.83 23.83
N GLY A 319 -7.48 18.28 23.52
CA GLY A 319 -8.23 19.19 24.39
C GLY A 319 -8.60 18.60 25.77
N LYS A 320 -8.74 17.26 25.85
CA LYS A 320 -9.04 16.56 27.13
C LYS A 320 -7.79 16.25 27.94
N THR A 321 -6.70 15.92 27.29
CA THR A 321 -5.47 15.38 27.95
C THR A 321 -4.20 15.93 27.31
N PRO A 322 -4.03 17.29 27.23
CA PRO A 322 -2.88 17.88 26.53
C PRO A 322 -1.54 17.47 27.13
N GLN A 323 -1.49 17.17 28.44
CA GLN A 323 -0.29 16.72 29.13
C GLN A 323 0.23 15.33 28.70
N LEU A 324 -0.54 14.57 27.95
CA LEU A 324 -0.13 13.28 27.40
C LEU A 324 0.52 13.37 26.03
N PHE A 325 0.51 14.56 25.41
CA PHE A 325 1.11 14.81 24.11
C PHE A 325 2.31 15.76 24.27
N LYS A 326 3.38 15.55 23.49
CA LYS A 326 4.53 16.47 23.46
C LYS A 326 4.24 17.74 22.68
N ARG A 327 3.35 17.65 21.67
CA ARG A 327 2.90 18.75 20.81
C ARG A 327 1.49 18.47 20.27
N ASP A 328 0.93 19.39 19.50
CA ASP A 328 -0.38 19.17 18.83
C ASP A 328 -0.29 17.94 17.91
N PRO A 329 -1.09 16.89 18.17
CA PRO A 329 -1.06 15.68 17.37
C PRO A 329 -1.55 15.87 15.93
N ASN A 330 -2.33 16.92 15.63
CA ASN A 330 -2.76 17.25 14.28
C ASN A 330 -1.62 17.84 13.45
N GLU A 331 -0.75 18.65 14.06
CA GLU A 331 0.48 19.13 13.41
C GLU A 331 1.40 17.96 13.12
N SER A 332 1.61 17.08 14.09
CA SER A 332 2.40 15.87 13.93
C SER A 332 1.88 15.01 12.78
N PHE A 333 0.56 14.83 12.67
CA PHE A 333 -0.05 14.07 11.57
C PHE A 333 0.24 14.69 10.20
N ARG A 334 0.03 16.01 10.04
CA ARG A 334 0.28 16.71 8.77
C ARG A 334 1.73 16.70 8.33
N GLU A 335 2.66 16.83 9.29
CA GLU A 335 4.07 16.89 8.96
C GLU A 335 4.64 15.59 8.41
N HIS A 336 4.11 14.46 8.87
CA HIS A 336 4.71 13.15 8.64
C HIS A 336 3.98 12.26 7.64
N VAL A 337 2.71 12.57 7.29
CA VAL A 337 1.87 11.64 6.55
C VAL A 337 1.40 12.23 5.22
N TRP A 338 1.64 11.49 4.14
CA TRP A 338 1.10 11.73 2.80
C TRP A 338 -0.01 10.72 2.53
N VAL A 339 -1.05 11.15 1.83
CA VAL A 339 -2.25 10.34 1.60
C VAL A 339 -2.54 10.25 0.11
N ALA A 340 -2.64 9.05 -0.43
CA ALA A 340 -3.26 8.79 -1.72
C ALA A 340 -4.75 8.51 -1.47
N PRO A 341 -5.67 9.41 -1.88
CA PRO A 341 -7.11 9.19 -1.73
C PRO A 341 -7.57 8.08 -2.69
N PHE A 342 -8.79 7.59 -2.51
CA PHE A 342 -9.50 6.91 -3.59
C PHE A 342 -10.05 7.93 -4.59
N TYR A 343 -10.31 7.51 -5.83
CA TYR A 343 -10.86 8.39 -6.86
C TYR A 343 -12.33 8.79 -6.59
N GLU A 344 -13.04 8.07 -5.72
CA GLU A 344 -14.37 8.42 -5.22
C GLU A 344 -14.36 9.36 -4.00
N ASP A 345 -13.20 9.62 -3.41
CA ASP A 345 -13.06 10.47 -2.23
C ASP A 345 -13.26 11.96 -2.54
N ASN A 346 -13.64 12.72 -1.52
CA ASN A 346 -13.71 14.18 -1.63
C ASN A 346 -12.31 14.80 -1.43
N ILE A 347 -11.57 14.95 -2.53
CA ILE A 347 -10.18 15.44 -2.54
C ILE A 347 -10.09 16.90 -2.06
N SER A 348 -11.07 17.74 -2.35
CA SER A 348 -11.11 19.12 -1.84
C SER A 348 -11.22 19.16 -0.31
N ARG A 349 -12.01 18.26 0.28
CA ARG A 349 -12.09 18.14 1.73
C ARG A 349 -10.78 17.64 2.34
N LEU A 350 -10.12 16.70 1.68
CA LEU A 350 -8.79 16.23 2.12
C LEU A 350 -7.78 17.40 2.11
N ARG A 351 -7.70 18.17 1.02
CA ARG A 351 -6.87 19.37 0.93
C ARG A 351 -7.13 20.35 2.09
N ASP A 352 -8.39 20.62 2.38
CA ASP A 352 -8.77 21.62 3.38
C ASP A 352 -8.36 21.24 4.81
N VAL A 353 -8.33 19.95 5.13
CA VAL A 353 -8.00 19.47 6.48
C VAL A 353 -6.57 18.99 6.64
N HIS A 354 -5.94 18.51 5.57
CA HIS A 354 -4.62 17.88 5.63
C HIS A 354 -3.53 18.65 4.87
N GLY A 355 -3.91 19.42 3.84
CA GLY A 355 -3.01 20.22 3.02
C GLY A 355 -2.76 19.59 1.65
N ALA A 356 -2.71 20.42 0.61
CA ALA A 356 -2.45 19.97 -0.77
C ALA A 356 -1.04 19.36 -0.94
N ASP A 357 -0.08 19.80 -0.13
CA ASP A 357 1.30 19.32 -0.09
C ASP A 357 1.47 17.93 0.55
N ARG A 358 0.37 17.29 0.94
CA ARG A 358 0.33 15.95 1.55
C ARG A 358 -0.55 14.97 0.77
N ILE A 359 -0.96 15.33 -0.44
CA ILE A 359 -1.80 14.49 -1.30
C ILE A 359 -0.92 13.87 -2.40
N LEU A 360 -1.11 12.60 -2.67
CA LEU A 360 -0.46 11.86 -3.76
C LEU A 360 -1.51 11.33 -4.73
N LEU A 361 -1.15 11.19 -6.00
CA LEU A 361 -1.88 10.38 -6.96
C LEU A 361 -1.56 8.92 -6.71
N GLY A 362 -2.55 8.04 -6.71
CA GLY A 362 -2.38 6.59 -6.62
C GLY A 362 -3.45 5.88 -7.44
N SER A 363 -3.13 5.43 -8.65
CA SER A 363 -4.12 4.94 -9.62
C SER A 363 -4.58 3.50 -9.39
N ASP A 364 -3.85 2.75 -8.59
CA ASP A 364 -4.02 1.30 -8.39
C ASP A 364 -3.95 0.51 -9.71
N TRP A 365 -3.32 1.07 -10.75
CA TRP A 365 -3.15 0.37 -12.01
C TRP A 365 -2.12 -0.78 -11.87
N PRO A 366 -2.34 -2.00 -12.39
CA PRO A 366 -3.40 -2.42 -13.31
C PRO A 366 -4.53 -3.24 -12.67
N HIS A 367 -4.85 -3.03 -11.42
CA HIS A 367 -5.95 -3.74 -10.77
C HIS A 367 -7.32 -3.38 -11.38
N PRO A 368 -8.30 -4.29 -11.35
CA PRO A 368 -9.64 -4.01 -11.88
C PRO A 368 -10.40 -2.95 -11.06
N GLU A 369 -10.08 -2.80 -9.77
CA GLU A 369 -10.56 -1.77 -8.85
C GLU A 369 -9.96 -0.39 -9.11
N GLY A 370 -8.75 -0.32 -9.66
CA GLY A 370 -8.10 0.91 -10.05
C GLY A 370 -8.73 1.58 -11.28
N LEU A 371 -8.05 2.56 -11.84
CA LEU A 371 -8.48 3.21 -13.07
C LEU A 371 -7.88 2.53 -14.30
N SER A 372 -8.56 2.60 -15.44
CA SER A 372 -8.07 2.01 -16.69
C SER A 372 -6.75 2.67 -17.17
N THR A 373 -6.47 3.89 -16.74
CA THR A 373 -5.22 4.62 -16.97
C THR A 373 -5.09 5.72 -15.88
N PRO A 374 -3.87 6.00 -15.38
CA PRO A 374 -3.66 7.05 -14.38
C PRO A 374 -4.16 8.43 -14.81
N GLY A 375 -4.10 8.74 -16.10
CA GLY A 375 -4.54 10.03 -16.65
C GLY A 375 -6.02 10.34 -16.44
N LYS A 376 -6.87 9.32 -16.31
CA LYS A 376 -8.30 9.51 -16.02
C LYS A 376 -8.55 10.21 -14.69
N TRP A 377 -7.66 10.04 -13.73
CA TRP A 377 -7.83 10.62 -12.41
C TRP A 377 -7.65 12.13 -12.35
N VAL A 378 -7.01 12.72 -13.37
CA VAL A 378 -6.83 14.19 -13.43
C VAL A 378 -8.16 14.93 -13.29
N GLY A 379 -9.25 14.36 -13.82
CA GLY A 379 -10.60 14.93 -13.72
C GLY A 379 -11.08 15.12 -12.28
N ASP A 380 -10.74 14.20 -11.38
CA ASP A 380 -11.16 14.23 -9.97
C ASP A 380 -10.37 15.27 -9.15
N PHE A 381 -9.24 15.78 -9.67
CA PHE A 381 -8.41 16.80 -9.03
C PHE A 381 -8.65 18.25 -9.50
N LEU A 382 -9.52 18.47 -10.48
CA LEU A 382 -9.75 19.79 -11.07
C LEU A 382 -10.17 20.88 -10.07
N ASP A 383 -10.95 20.49 -9.05
CA ASP A 383 -11.43 21.40 -8.01
C ASP A 383 -10.31 21.93 -7.09
N LEU A 384 -9.13 21.35 -7.12
CA LEU A 384 -7.96 21.86 -6.39
C LEU A 384 -7.37 23.14 -7.01
N GLY A 385 -7.67 23.41 -8.28
CA GLY A 385 -7.00 24.44 -9.05
C GLY A 385 -5.58 24.03 -9.46
N PRO A 386 -4.97 24.74 -10.44
CA PRO A 386 -3.78 24.25 -11.15
C PRO A 386 -2.54 24.07 -10.27
N VAL A 387 -2.35 24.89 -9.25
CA VAL A 387 -1.17 24.83 -8.37
C VAL A 387 -1.23 23.60 -7.45
N ASP A 388 -2.34 23.43 -6.74
CA ASP A 388 -2.48 22.32 -5.79
C ASP A 388 -2.67 20.99 -6.53
N MET A 389 -3.33 21.01 -7.70
CA MET A 389 -3.44 19.86 -8.57
C MET A 389 -2.06 19.36 -9.03
N ARG A 390 -1.17 20.24 -9.48
CA ARG A 390 0.19 19.87 -9.87
C ARG A 390 1.00 19.29 -8.72
N LYS A 391 0.86 19.86 -7.50
CA LYS A 391 1.47 19.28 -6.31
C LYS A 391 1.02 17.85 -6.09
N ALA A 392 -0.28 17.61 -6.06
CA ALA A 392 -0.86 16.29 -5.78
C ALA A 392 -0.55 15.26 -6.86
N LEU A 393 -0.59 15.67 -8.14
CA LEU A 393 -0.38 14.77 -9.28
C LEU A 393 1.10 14.50 -9.61
N ARG A 394 2.04 15.26 -9.00
CA ARG A 394 3.46 15.16 -9.38
C ARG A 394 4.43 15.61 -8.28
N ASP A 395 4.40 16.90 -7.92
CA ASP A 395 5.53 17.54 -7.24
C ASP A 395 5.73 16.97 -5.82
N ASN A 396 4.66 16.64 -5.09
CA ASN A 396 4.74 16.04 -3.75
C ASN A 396 5.46 14.69 -3.76
N GLN A 397 5.20 13.84 -4.75
CA GLN A 397 5.86 12.54 -4.85
C GLN A 397 7.35 12.69 -5.19
N LEU A 398 7.70 13.60 -6.08
CA LEU A 398 9.10 13.89 -6.41
C LEU A 398 9.86 14.43 -5.19
N GLU A 399 9.29 15.40 -4.48
CA GLU A 399 9.90 15.95 -3.27
C GLU A 399 10.06 14.88 -2.17
N LEU A 400 9.05 14.03 -2.00
CA LEU A 400 9.09 12.95 -1.02
C LEU A 400 10.22 11.96 -1.32
N CYS A 401 10.48 11.67 -2.60
CA CYS A 401 11.56 10.82 -3.08
C CYS A 401 12.94 11.50 -3.12
N GLY A 402 12.99 12.83 -2.98
CA GLY A 402 14.23 13.62 -3.07
C GLY A 402 14.72 13.83 -4.51
N TYR A 403 13.80 13.92 -5.48
CA TYR A 403 14.06 14.23 -6.88
C TYR A 403 13.88 15.70 -7.20
#